data_4bc33119aa1cfc0936594ae15f06c215
#
_entry.id   4bc33119aa1cfc0936594ae15f06c215
#
_cell.length_a   1.000
_cell.length_b   1.000
_cell.length_c   1.000
_cell.angle_alpha   90.00
_cell.angle_beta   90.00
_cell.angle_gamma   90.00
#
_symmetry.space_group_name_H-M   'P 1'
#
loop_
_entity.id
_entity.type
_entity.pdbx_description
1 polymer ?
#
loop_
_entity_poly.entity_id
_entity_poly.type
_entity_poly.pdbx_seq_one_letter_code
_entity_poly.pdbx_strand_id
1 'polypeptide(L)'
;MPGKTRYDDTLAVILSELSRTWARGKDQSTPEGWQYPDDHFNYTSVILTGGNTAPNRQIGGFDLDPAVKGQAVAILDESGTVVKRVPTAADLVATVCGAFGMKMGTDFFIPGGHGQIQDAITM
;
A
#
# COMPACT_ATOMS: atom_id res chain seq x y z
N MET A 1 -18.40 -21.20 12.35
CA MET A 1 -18.08 -21.17 13.79
C MET A 1 -18.94 -20.14 14.48
N PRO A 2 -19.45 -20.41 15.68
CA PRO A 2 -20.16 -19.40 16.45
C PRO A 2 -19.30 -18.15 16.65
N GLY A 3 -19.88 -16.98 16.47
CA GLY A 3 -19.18 -15.70 16.59
C GLY A 3 -18.42 -15.24 15.34
N LYS A 4 -18.32 -16.06 14.30
CA LYS A 4 -17.70 -15.68 13.04
C LYS A 4 -18.73 -15.05 12.11
N THR A 5 -18.39 -13.94 11.52
CA THR A 5 -19.25 -13.21 10.58
C THR A 5 -18.72 -13.33 9.16
N ARG A 6 -19.52 -12.92 8.18
CA ARG A 6 -19.03 -12.81 6.78
C ARG A 6 -17.88 -11.82 6.64
N TYR A 7 -17.84 -10.81 7.51
CA TYR A 7 -16.74 -9.85 7.56
C TYR A 7 -15.42 -10.52 7.90
N ASP A 8 -15.44 -11.50 8.80
CA ASP A 8 -14.23 -12.25 9.19
C ASP A 8 -13.67 -13.11 8.04
N ASP A 9 -14.52 -13.46 7.09
CA ASP A 9 -14.15 -14.25 5.91
C ASP A 9 -13.96 -13.40 4.65
N THR A 10 -14.06 -12.08 4.77
CA THR A 10 -13.99 -11.16 3.63
C THR A 10 -12.85 -10.17 3.85
N LEU A 11 -11.91 -10.13 2.91
CA LEU A 11 -10.92 -9.07 2.83
C LEU A 11 -11.43 -7.97 1.91
N ALA A 12 -11.59 -6.78 2.43
CA ALA A 12 -11.90 -5.61 1.63
C ALA A 12 -10.65 -4.76 1.43
N VAL A 13 -10.40 -4.37 0.20
CA VAL A 13 -9.31 -3.48 -0.21
C VAL A 13 -9.93 -2.22 -0.78
N ILE A 14 -9.68 -1.10 -0.15
CA ILE A 14 -10.20 0.20 -0.56
C ILE A 14 -9.02 1.05 -1.02
N LEU A 15 -9.01 1.43 -2.27
CA LEU A 15 -7.91 2.21 -2.84
C LEU A 15 -8.42 3.09 -3.97
N SER A 16 -7.61 4.08 -4.31
CA SER A 16 -7.75 4.84 -5.56
C SER A 16 -6.72 4.35 -6.56
N GLU A 17 -7.01 4.49 -7.85
CA GLU A 17 -6.08 4.12 -8.92
C GLU A 17 -4.78 4.93 -8.86
N LEU A 18 -4.86 6.14 -8.33
CA LEU A 18 -3.72 7.05 -8.19
C LEU A 18 -4.00 8.12 -7.13
N SER A 19 -2.97 8.78 -6.68
CA SER A 19 -3.07 10.08 -6.04
C SER A 19 -2.83 11.19 -7.05
N ARG A 20 -3.17 12.42 -6.65
CA ARG A 20 -2.91 13.61 -7.43
C ARG A 20 -1.89 14.49 -6.73
N THR A 21 -1.14 15.26 -7.51
CA THR A 21 -0.27 16.30 -6.98
C THR A 21 -1.10 17.35 -6.26
N TRP A 22 -0.49 18.04 -5.30
CA TRP A 22 -1.19 19.19 -4.72
C TRP A 22 -1.39 20.30 -5.76
N ALA A 23 -2.31 21.20 -5.47
CA ALA A 23 -2.40 22.46 -6.18
C ALA A 23 -1.14 23.30 -5.94
N ARG A 24 -0.05 22.86 -6.48
CA ARG A 24 1.27 23.42 -6.40
C ARG A 24 1.70 23.83 -7.77
N GLY A 25 1.16 24.92 -8.22
CA GLY A 25 1.73 25.53 -9.38
C GLY A 25 3.22 25.81 -9.16
N LYS A 26 3.95 25.93 -10.21
CA LYS A 26 5.36 26.34 -10.17
C LYS A 26 5.52 27.70 -9.49
N ASP A 27 4.50 28.52 -9.56
CA ASP A 27 4.43 29.82 -8.92
C ASP A 27 3.03 29.97 -8.30
N GLN A 28 2.96 29.78 -7.00
CA GLN A 28 1.71 29.92 -6.25
C GLN A 28 1.30 31.37 -6.01
N SER A 29 2.11 32.33 -6.42
CA SER A 29 1.77 33.74 -6.33
C SER A 29 0.82 34.21 -7.43
N THR A 30 0.61 33.41 -8.46
CA THR A 30 -0.28 33.70 -9.59
C THR A 30 -1.49 32.76 -9.60
N PRO A 31 -2.64 33.18 -10.13
CA PRO A 31 -3.79 32.29 -10.30
C PRO A 31 -3.48 31.04 -11.14
N GLU A 32 -2.61 31.17 -12.12
CA GLU A 32 -2.14 30.04 -12.93
C GLU A 32 -1.29 29.07 -12.12
N GLY A 33 -0.59 29.56 -11.10
CA GLY A 33 0.16 28.75 -10.16
C GLY A 33 -0.73 27.93 -9.24
N TRP A 34 -2.00 28.28 -9.10
CA TRP A 34 -3.00 27.60 -8.33
C TRP A 34 -3.71 26.50 -9.14
N GLN A 35 -2.99 25.91 -10.04
CA GLN A 35 -3.49 24.83 -10.86
C GLN A 35 -4.08 23.72 -9.99
N TYR A 36 -5.18 23.17 -10.47
CA TYR A 36 -5.77 21.99 -9.85
C TYR A 36 -4.76 20.83 -9.90
N PRO A 37 -4.75 19.97 -8.87
CA PRO A 37 -3.87 18.82 -8.85
C PRO A 37 -4.36 17.79 -9.84
N ASP A 38 -3.97 17.95 -11.09
CA ASP A 38 -4.38 17.10 -12.22
C ASP A 38 -3.30 16.10 -12.63
N ASP A 39 -2.07 16.30 -12.17
CA ASP A 39 -0.99 15.35 -12.42
C ASP A 39 -1.12 14.10 -11.55
N HIS A 40 -0.78 12.96 -12.13
CA HIS A 40 -0.68 11.72 -11.39
C HIS A 40 0.48 11.77 -10.41
N PHE A 41 0.24 11.27 -9.21
CA PHE A 41 1.25 11.19 -8.17
C PHE A 41 1.62 9.74 -7.88
N ASN A 42 2.89 9.50 -7.59
CA ASN A 42 3.43 8.14 -7.49
C ASN A 42 2.97 7.34 -6.27
N TYR A 43 2.34 7.99 -5.29
CA TYR A 43 1.93 7.36 -4.06
C TYR A 43 0.43 7.50 -3.84
N THR A 44 -0.18 6.48 -3.28
CA THR A 44 -1.58 6.49 -2.87
C THR A 44 -1.72 5.78 -1.54
N SER A 45 -2.87 5.94 -0.92
CA SER A 45 -3.20 5.25 0.32
C SER A 45 -4.15 4.09 0.03
N VAL A 46 -4.00 3.04 0.81
CA VAL A 46 -4.83 1.83 0.71
C VAL A 46 -5.36 1.49 2.10
N ILE A 47 -6.61 1.10 2.18
CA ILE A 47 -7.22 0.58 3.40
C ILE A 47 -7.47 -0.91 3.20
N LEU A 48 -6.98 -1.71 4.13
CA LEU A 48 -7.29 -3.14 4.22
C LEU A 48 -8.17 -3.36 5.44
N THR A 49 -9.26 -4.08 5.29
CA THR A 49 -10.17 -4.36 6.39
C THR A 49 -10.86 -5.71 6.23
N GLY A 50 -11.24 -6.31 7.34
CA GLY A 50 -11.83 -7.64 7.37
C GLY A 50 -10.81 -8.77 7.22
N GLY A 51 -11.30 -9.99 7.16
CA GLY A 51 -10.46 -11.18 6.98
C GLY A 51 -9.29 -11.24 7.94
N ASN A 52 -8.11 -11.51 7.42
CA ASN A 52 -6.87 -11.64 8.19
C ASN A 52 -6.08 -10.32 8.30
N THR A 53 -6.74 -9.16 8.17
CA THR A 53 -6.05 -7.89 8.33
C THR A 53 -5.71 -7.60 9.79
N ALA A 54 -4.54 -7.03 10.03
CA ALA A 54 -4.15 -6.57 11.36
C ALA A 54 -4.92 -5.28 11.71
N PRO A 55 -5.66 -5.24 12.81
CA PRO A 55 -6.50 -4.09 13.14
C PRO A 55 -5.70 -2.92 13.67
N ASN A 56 -6.25 -1.72 13.52
CA ASN A 56 -5.76 -0.48 14.14
C ASN A 56 -4.29 -0.18 13.83
N ARG A 57 -3.87 -0.40 12.60
CA ARG A 57 -2.50 -0.14 12.18
C ARG A 57 -2.45 0.86 11.04
N GLN A 58 -1.46 1.73 11.13
CA GLN A 58 -1.01 2.53 10.01
C GLN A 58 0.40 2.07 9.65
N ILE A 59 0.62 1.71 8.40
CA ILE A 59 1.90 1.20 7.91
C ILE A 59 2.40 2.15 6.82
N GLY A 60 3.55 2.75 7.08
CA GLY A 60 4.13 3.74 6.18
C GLY A 60 3.40 5.08 6.18
N GLY A 61 3.78 5.93 5.26
CA GLY A 61 3.27 7.27 5.11
C GLY A 61 4.12 8.05 4.11
N PHE A 62 3.98 9.35 4.14
CA PHE A 62 4.76 10.25 3.30
C PHE A 62 5.53 11.25 4.15
N ASP A 63 6.77 11.52 3.75
CA ASP A 63 7.54 12.64 4.22
C ASP A 63 7.38 13.80 3.23
N LEU A 64 6.99 14.95 3.73
CA LEU A 64 6.67 16.10 2.89
C LEU A 64 7.83 17.06 2.63
N ASP A 65 8.88 16.99 3.42
CA ASP A 65 10.03 17.88 3.34
C ASP A 65 11.33 17.09 3.12
N PRO A 66 12.21 17.53 2.19
CA PRO A 66 12.06 18.61 1.22
C PRO A 66 11.27 18.21 -0.04
N ALA A 67 11.06 16.94 -0.23
CA ALA A 67 10.27 16.38 -1.34
C ALA A 67 9.37 15.26 -0.82
N VAL A 68 8.22 15.11 -1.43
CA VAL A 68 7.30 14.03 -1.05
C VAL A 68 7.94 12.69 -1.35
N LYS A 69 8.15 11.91 -0.31
CA LYS A 69 8.74 10.58 -0.39
C LYS A 69 7.89 9.59 0.38
N GLY A 70 7.71 8.41 -0.19
CA GLY A 70 7.13 7.31 0.56
C GLY A 70 8.08 6.83 1.64
N GLN A 71 7.53 6.48 2.79
CA GLN A 71 8.30 5.93 3.89
C GLN A 71 8.60 4.45 3.67
N ALA A 72 9.82 4.04 4.02
CA ALA A 72 10.21 2.65 3.97
C ALA A 72 9.50 1.85 5.08
N VAL A 73 8.98 0.69 4.72
CA VAL A 73 8.34 -0.25 5.64
C VAL A 73 9.02 -1.61 5.55
N ALA A 74 8.79 -2.45 6.54
CA ALA A 74 9.29 -3.82 6.54
C ALA A 74 8.48 -4.67 5.57
N ILE A 75 9.17 -5.36 4.67
CA ILE A 75 8.59 -6.21 3.63
C ILE A 75 9.31 -7.55 3.65
N LEU A 76 8.54 -8.63 3.70
CA LEU A 76 9.06 -9.98 3.55
C LEU A 76 9.16 -10.28 2.05
N ASP A 77 10.35 -10.32 1.52
CA ASP A 77 10.58 -10.58 0.09
C ASP A 77 10.41 -12.07 -0.30
N GLU A 78 10.53 -12.33 -1.59
CA GLU A 78 10.37 -13.70 -2.13
C GLU A 78 11.45 -14.67 -1.64
N SER A 79 12.58 -14.19 -1.16
CA SER A 79 13.64 -15.02 -0.58
C SER A 79 13.40 -15.40 0.89
N GLY A 80 12.36 -14.84 1.50
CA GLY A 80 12.08 -15.00 2.92
C GLY A 80 12.84 -14.02 3.82
N THR A 81 13.43 -12.98 3.25
CA THR A 81 14.17 -11.95 3.98
C THR A 81 13.32 -10.73 4.20
N VAL A 82 13.37 -10.17 5.41
CA VAL A 82 12.71 -8.89 5.70
C VAL A 82 13.64 -7.75 5.30
N VAL A 83 13.17 -6.94 4.36
CA VAL A 83 13.87 -5.76 3.87
C VAL A 83 13.06 -4.51 4.19
N LYS A 84 13.72 -3.35 4.28
CA LYS A 84 13.05 -2.06 4.44
C LYS A 84 13.12 -1.29 3.12
N ARG A 85 11.97 -1.02 2.55
CA ARG A 85 11.83 -0.19 1.34
C ARG A 85 10.43 0.38 1.22
N VAL A 86 10.26 1.33 0.32
CA VAL A 86 8.95 1.88 0.01
C VAL A 86 8.13 0.80 -0.71
N PRO A 87 6.90 0.50 -0.24
CA PRO A 87 6.08 -0.50 -0.88
C PRO A 87 5.59 -0.07 -2.26
N THR A 88 5.41 -1.03 -3.13
CA THR A 88 4.89 -0.87 -4.48
C THR A 88 3.52 -1.54 -4.63
N ALA A 89 2.86 -1.32 -5.76
CA ALA A 89 1.61 -2.03 -6.07
C ALA A 89 1.80 -3.55 -6.07
N ALA A 90 2.95 -4.05 -6.52
CA ALA A 90 3.27 -5.47 -6.49
C ALA A 90 3.30 -6.03 -5.06
N ASP A 91 3.82 -5.26 -4.11
CA ASP A 91 3.83 -5.63 -2.69
C ASP A 91 2.42 -5.68 -2.11
N LEU A 92 1.55 -4.77 -2.51
CA LEU A 92 0.16 -4.80 -2.11
C LEU A 92 -0.52 -6.08 -2.62
N VAL A 93 -0.34 -6.43 -3.88
CA VAL A 93 -0.89 -7.66 -4.46
C VAL A 93 -0.35 -8.89 -3.73
N ALA A 94 0.95 -8.96 -3.47
CA ALA A 94 1.57 -10.05 -2.71
C ALA A 94 1.00 -10.15 -1.28
N THR A 95 0.75 -9.01 -0.64
CA THR A 95 0.16 -8.95 0.70
C THR A 95 -1.28 -9.49 0.69
N VAL A 96 -2.08 -9.08 -0.28
CA VAL A 96 -3.46 -9.56 -0.44
C VAL A 96 -3.48 -11.07 -0.73
N CYS A 97 -2.62 -11.56 -1.62
CA CYS A 97 -2.49 -12.99 -1.87
C CYS A 97 -2.07 -13.76 -0.61
N GLY A 98 -1.16 -13.20 0.17
CA GLY A 98 -0.73 -13.78 1.43
C GLY A 98 -1.86 -13.88 2.47
N ALA A 99 -2.78 -12.93 2.48
CA ALA A 99 -3.97 -12.98 3.35
C ALA A 99 -4.89 -14.16 3.03
N PHE A 100 -4.85 -14.68 1.81
CA PHE A 100 -5.54 -15.91 1.40
C PHE A 100 -4.69 -17.17 1.55
N GLY A 101 -3.53 -17.08 2.20
CA GLY A 101 -2.63 -18.22 2.41
C GLY A 101 -1.84 -18.65 1.19
N MET A 102 -1.81 -17.84 0.13
CA MET A 102 -1.02 -18.10 -1.06
C MET A 102 0.46 -17.82 -0.79
N LYS A 103 1.32 -18.68 -1.32
CA LYS A 103 2.77 -18.59 -1.12
C LYS A 103 3.45 -17.96 -2.33
N MET A 104 4.25 -16.95 -2.07
CA MET A 104 5.12 -16.34 -3.07
C MET A 104 6.07 -17.37 -3.68
N GLY A 105 6.28 -17.28 -4.99
CA GLY A 105 7.17 -18.17 -5.73
C GLY A 105 6.61 -19.58 -5.97
N THR A 106 5.46 -19.92 -5.36
CA THR A 106 4.79 -21.22 -5.55
C THR A 106 3.41 -21.04 -6.16
N ASP A 107 2.56 -20.27 -5.49
CA ASP A 107 1.16 -20.07 -5.89
C ASP A 107 1.00 -18.87 -6.83
N PHE A 108 1.89 -17.91 -6.73
CA PHE A 108 1.90 -16.74 -7.61
C PHE A 108 3.33 -16.21 -7.83
N PHE A 109 3.51 -15.49 -8.93
CA PHE A 109 4.75 -14.83 -9.27
C PHE A 109 4.44 -13.44 -9.87
N ILE A 110 5.12 -12.42 -9.37
CA ILE A 110 5.02 -11.05 -9.89
C ILE A 110 6.41 -10.62 -10.34
N PRO A 111 6.63 -10.35 -11.64
CA PRO A 111 7.94 -9.92 -12.14
C PRO A 111 8.40 -8.61 -11.49
N GLY A 112 9.71 -8.45 -11.35
CA GLY A 112 10.32 -7.21 -10.87
C GLY A 112 10.58 -7.15 -9.38
N GLY A 113 10.31 -8.22 -8.66
CA GLY A 113 10.50 -8.30 -7.22
C GLY A 113 9.30 -7.73 -6.44
N HIS A 114 8.89 -8.46 -5.45
CA HIS A 114 7.76 -8.13 -4.60
C HIS A 114 7.90 -8.77 -3.24
N GLY A 115 7.08 -8.36 -2.29
CA GLY A 115 7.05 -8.96 -0.98
C GLY A 115 5.78 -8.62 -0.22
N GLN A 116 5.54 -9.33 0.86
CA GLN A 116 4.41 -9.08 1.75
C GLN A 116 4.74 -7.95 2.72
N ILE A 117 3.89 -6.94 2.77
CA ILE A 117 4.01 -5.85 3.74
C ILE A 117 3.80 -6.43 5.14
N GLN A 118 4.82 -6.32 5.97
CA GLN A 118 4.78 -6.85 7.33
C GLN A 118 3.75 -6.09 8.17
N ASP A 119 3.16 -6.78 9.12
CA ASP A 119 2.14 -6.25 10.03
C ASP A 119 0.82 -5.80 9.37
N ALA A 120 0.65 -5.98 8.07
CA ALA A 120 -0.61 -5.67 7.39
C ALA A 120 -1.66 -6.77 7.54
N ILE A 121 -1.20 -8.00 7.69
CA ILE A 121 -2.07 -9.18 7.86
C ILE A 121 -1.67 -9.97 9.11
N THR A 122 -2.63 -10.66 9.68
CA THR A 122 -2.42 -11.61 10.76
C THR A 122 -2.43 -13.01 10.19
N MET A 123 -1.42 -13.76 10.53
CA MET A 123 -1.31 -15.16 10.12
C MET A 123 -1.50 -16.07 11.31
#